data_2c407cb27bcbf5452df05d55cb971afb
#
_entry.id   2c407cb27bcbf5452df05d55cb971afb
#
_cell.length_a   1.000
_cell.length_b   1.000
_cell.length_c   1.000
_cell.angle_alpha   90.00
_cell.angle_beta   90.00
_cell.angle_gamma   90.00
#
_symmetry.space_group_name_H-M   'P 1'
#
loop_
_entity.id
_entity.type
_entity.pdbx_description
1 polymer ?
#
loop_
_entity_poly.entity_id
_entity_poly.type
_entity_poly.pdbx_seq_one_letter_code
_entity_poly.pdbx_strand_id
1 'polypeptide(L)'
;MNNIHTTRKANFRWVICAILFFATTVNYLDRQALSLTWKDFIAPEFHWTNTDYGNIAAAFSIMYAIANFFSGRIIDWLGTRRGYLWAIGVWSAGACLHALCGWATEQWVGLDDAAQLVGAAGDVAATVSMVSVWFFLAARVVLAAGESGNFPAAVKVTAEYFPKKDRAFATAIFNAGATIGALVAPLCIPTLARYFK
;
A
#
# COMPACT_ATOMS: atom_id res chain seq x y z
N MET A 1 -25.56 36.66 10.82
CA MET A 1 -25.69 35.29 10.29
C MET A 1 -24.47 34.77 9.50
N ASN A 2 -23.43 35.58 9.21
CA ASN A 2 -22.26 35.14 8.40
C ASN A 2 -21.18 34.31 9.16
N ASN A 3 -21.14 34.35 10.49
CA ASN A 3 -20.06 33.70 11.26
C ASN A 3 -20.19 32.17 11.39
N ILE A 4 -21.40 31.63 11.29
CA ILE A 4 -21.62 30.18 11.46
C ILE A 4 -21.16 29.39 10.21
N HIS A 5 -21.36 29.97 9.02
CA HIS A 5 -20.91 29.35 7.77
C HIS A 5 -19.39 29.36 7.59
N THR A 6 -18.71 30.37 8.09
CA THR A 6 -17.24 30.47 8.02
C THR A 6 -16.55 29.53 9.00
N THR A 7 -17.09 29.36 10.21
CA THR A 7 -16.55 28.41 11.20
C THR A 7 -16.77 26.93 10.76
N ARG A 8 -17.92 26.62 10.14
CA ARG A 8 -18.19 25.26 9.64
C ARG A 8 -17.25 24.86 8.50
N LYS A 9 -16.92 25.79 7.60
CA LYS A 9 -15.90 25.58 6.54
C LYS A 9 -14.48 25.48 7.12
N ALA A 10 -14.18 26.26 8.16
CA ALA A 10 -12.88 26.22 8.82
C ALA A 10 -12.62 24.87 9.53
N ASN A 11 -13.62 24.28 10.18
CA ASN A 11 -13.49 22.99 10.85
C ASN A 11 -13.43 21.82 9.84
N PHE A 12 -14.16 21.91 8.73
CA PHE A 12 -14.18 20.83 7.72
C PHE A 12 -12.82 20.57 7.09
N ARG A 13 -11.98 21.59 6.88
CA ARG A 13 -10.62 21.40 6.36
C ARG A 13 -9.72 20.56 7.29
N TRP A 14 -9.89 20.68 8.60
CA TRP A 14 -9.13 19.85 9.56
C TRP A 14 -9.58 18.40 9.58
N VAL A 15 -10.87 18.14 9.31
CA VAL A 15 -11.35 16.77 9.09
C VAL A 15 -10.71 16.17 7.84
N ILE A 16 -10.60 16.94 6.75
CA ILE A 16 -9.87 16.50 5.55
C ILE A 16 -8.40 16.19 5.89
N CYS A 17 -7.73 17.06 6.66
CA CYS A 17 -6.35 16.83 7.08
C CYS A 17 -6.20 15.54 7.91
N ALA A 18 -7.13 15.25 8.81
CA ALA A 18 -7.15 14.01 9.58
C ALA A 18 -7.34 12.77 8.69
N ILE A 19 -8.20 12.86 7.66
CA ILE A 19 -8.38 11.78 6.68
C ILE A 19 -7.09 11.56 5.87
N LEU A 20 -6.42 12.63 5.45
CA LEU A 20 -5.13 12.54 4.74
C LEU A 20 -4.05 11.91 5.61
N PHE A 21 -3.98 12.31 6.88
CA PHE A 21 -3.08 11.72 7.88
C PHE A 21 -3.33 10.21 8.01
N PHE A 22 -4.59 9.81 8.19
CA PHE A 22 -4.96 8.40 8.30
C PHE A 22 -4.64 7.62 7.02
N ALA A 23 -4.99 8.15 5.85
CA ALA A 23 -4.68 7.52 4.56
C ALA A 23 -3.16 7.33 4.38
N THR A 24 -2.35 8.33 4.76
CA THR A 24 -0.89 8.23 4.69
C THR A 24 -0.34 7.22 5.71
N THR A 25 -0.93 7.14 6.90
CA THR A 25 -0.56 6.13 7.91
C THR A 25 -0.80 4.72 7.38
N VAL A 26 -1.98 4.44 6.83
CA VAL A 26 -2.31 3.12 6.26
C VAL A 26 -1.42 2.80 5.06
N ASN A 27 -1.16 3.79 4.19
CA ASN A 27 -0.25 3.63 3.05
C ASN A 27 1.15 3.14 3.46
N TYR A 28 1.70 3.68 4.55
CA TYR A 28 3.00 3.25 5.07
C TYR A 28 2.95 1.92 5.81
N LEU A 29 1.83 1.59 6.46
CA LEU A 29 1.59 0.25 7.03
C LEU A 29 1.61 -0.82 5.93
N ASP A 30 0.85 -0.62 4.86
CA ASP A 30 0.78 -1.58 3.74
C ASP A 30 2.12 -1.78 3.05
N ARG A 31 2.89 -0.70 2.88
CA ARG A 31 4.24 -0.77 2.30
C ARG A 31 5.16 -1.67 3.10
N GLN A 32 5.05 -1.63 4.43
CA GLN A 32 5.88 -2.42 5.34
C GLN A 32 5.38 -3.85 5.53
N ALA A 33 4.12 -4.15 5.18
CA ALA A 33 3.52 -5.45 5.46
C ALA A 33 4.36 -6.61 4.92
N LEU A 34 4.73 -6.58 3.64
CA LEU A 34 5.53 -7.66 3.06
C LEU A 34 6.92 -7.76 3.70
N SER A 35 7.59 -6.61 3.96
CA SER A 35 8.95 -6.62 4.52
C SER A 35 9.01 -7.18 5.94
N LEU A 36 7.92 -7.05 6.70
CA LEU A 36 7.83 -7.54 8.08
C LEU A 36 7.31 -8.97 8.18
N THR A 37 6.68 -9.50 7.13
CA THR A 37 6.07 -10.84 7.14
C THR A 37 6.79 -11.85 6.26
N TRP A 38 7.57 -11.40 5.27
CA TRP A 38 8.12 -12.31 4.26
C TRP A 38 9.00 -13.42 4.83
N LYS A 39 9.90 -13.10 5.78
CA LYS A 39 10.90 -14.05 6.28
C LYS A 39 10.30 -15.13 7.17
N ASP A 40 9.36 -14.74 8.05
CA ASP A 40 8.83 -15.62 9.08
C ASP A 40 7.55 -16.36 8.64
N PHE A 41 6.82 -15.79 7.66
CA PHE A 41 5.53 -16.32 7.23
C PHE A 41 5.52 -16.74 5.76
N ILE A 42 5.93 -15.84 4.84
CA ILE A 42 5.77 -16.03 3.39
C ILE A 42 6.88 -16.92 2.83
N ALA A 43 8.14 -16.72 3.23
CA ALA A 43 9.25 -17.50 2.71
C ALA A 43 9.16 -19.00 3.06
N PRO A 44 8.76 -19.40 4.28
CA PRO A 44 8.53 -20.82 4.58
C PRO A 44 7.36 -21.42 3.81
N GLU A 45 6.31 -20.65 3.53
CA GLU A 45 5.12 -21.11 2.83
C GLU A 45 5.37 -21.31 1.33
N PHE A 46 6.09 -20.39 0.69
CA PHE A 46 6.34 -20.39 -0.75
C PHE A 46 7.77 -20.78 -1.14
N HIS A 47 8.59 -21.23 -0.19
CA HIS A 47 9.99 -21.59 -0.41
C HIS A 47 10.87 -20.48 -1.01
N TRP A 48 10.58 -19.21 -0.63
CA TRP A 48 11.31 -18.06 -1.16
C TRP A 48 12.73 -17.95 -0.62
N THR A 49 13.63 -17.56 -1.51
CA THR A 49 14.98 -17.13 -1.18
C THR A 49 15.06 -15.62 -0.93
N ASN A 50 16.19 -15.16 -0.39
CA ASN A 50 16.48 -13.72 -0.27
C ASN A 50 16.45 -13.02 -1.64
N THR A 51 16.83 -13.73 -2.71
CA THR A 51 16.82 -13.19 -4.08
C THR A 51 15.40 -12.96 -4.58
N ASP A 52 14.47 -13.89 -4.30
CA ASP A 52 13.08 -13.78 -4.70
C ASP A 52 12.41 -12.55 -4.06
N TYR A 53 12.57 -12.40 -2.75
CA TYR A 53 12.12 -11.21 -2.04
C TYR A 53 12.78 -9.94 -2.58
N GLY A 54 14.10 -9.97 -2.83
CA GLY A 54 14.85 -8.85 -3.39
C GLY A 54 14.32 -8.40 -4.75
N ASN A 55 13.99 -9.35 -5.62
CA ASN A 55 13.40 -9.07 -6.94
C ASN A 55 12.02 -8.41 -6.83
N ILE A 56 11.16 -8.90 -5.93
CA ILE A 56 9.84 -8.32 -5.68
C ILE A 56 9.95 -6.90 -5.12
N ALA A 57 10.87 -6.66 -4.17
CA ALA A 57 11.11 -5.35 -3.59
C ALA A 57 11.70 -4.36 -4.60
N ALA A 58 12.61 -4.82 -5.48
CA ALA A 58 13.17 -4.02 -6.56
C ALA A 58 12.11 -3.64 -7.59
N ALA A 59 11.28 -4.59 -8.02
CA ALA A 59 10.18 -4.35 -8.96
C ALA A 59 9.19 -3.32 -8.42
N PHE A 60 8.82 -3.43 -7.12
CA PHE A 60 8.00 -2.43 -6.46
C PHE A 60 8.63 -1.04 -6.52
N SER A 61 9.93 -0.93 -6.17
CA SER A 61 10.64 0.35 -6.13
C SER A 61 10.75 1.00 -7.50
N ILE A 62 11.03 0.21 -8.53
CA ILE A 62 11.11 0.68 -9.93
C ILE A 62 9.72 1.16 -10.39
N MET A 63 8.68 0.34 -10.18
CA MET A 63 7.32 0.71 -10.58
C MET A 63 6.82 1.93 -9.83
N TYR A 64 7.10 2.02 -8.52
CA TYR A 64 6.77 3.18 -7.70
C TYR A 64 7.43 4.45 -8.22
N ALA A 65 8.73 4.40 -8.58
CA ALA A 65 9.45 5.53 -9.15
C ALA A 65 8.84 5.98 -10.49
N ILE A 66 8.56 5.04 -11.39
CA ILE A 66 7.91 5.32 -12.68
C ILE A 66 6.52 5.92 -12.46
N ALA A 67 5.70 5.30 -11.61
CA ALA A 67 4.36 5.74 -11.33
C ALA A 67 4.31 7.13 -10.68
N ASN A 68 5.26 7.45 -9.77
CA ASN A 68 5.38 8.78 -9.17
C ASN A 68 5.63 9.88 -10.22
N PHE A 69 6.41 9.59 -11.25
CA PHE A 69 6.65 10.55 -12.32
C PHE A 69 5.37 11.00 -13.04
N PHE A 70 4.41 10.08 -13.18
CA PHE A 70 3.15 10.34 -13.87
C PHE A 70 1.99 10.68 -12.94
N SER A 71 2.04 10.29 -11.67
CA SER A 71 0.91 10.35 -10.73
C SER A 71 0.37 11.76 -10.55
N GLY A 72 1.23 12.78 -10.44
CA GLY A 72 0.80 14.18 -10.33
C GLY A 72 -0.04 14.62 -11.53
N ARG A 73 0.41 14.28 -12.75
CA ARG A 73 -0.30 14.60 -13.99
C ARG A 73 -1.65 13.89 -14.09
N ILE A 74 -1.71 12.63 -13.67
CA ILE A 74 -2.97 11.85 -13.62
C ILE A 74 -3.95 12.47 -12.63
N ILE A 75 -3.48 12.86 -11.44
CA ILE A 75 -4.30 13.54 -10.43
C ILE A 75 -4.80 14.91 -10.94
N ASP A 76 -3.97 15.63 -11.70
CA ASP A 76 -4.38 16.91 -12.30
C ASP A 76 -5.45 16.73 -13.37
N TRP A 77 -5.31 15.73 -14.22
CA TRP A 77 -6.25 15.41 -15.28
C TRP A 77 -7.61 14.91 -14.75
N LEU A 78 -7.61 14.00 -13.78
CA LEU A 78 -8.83 13.44 -13.18
C LEU A 78 -9.53 14.42 -12.22
N GLY A 79 -8.82 15.45 -11.76
CA GLY A 79 -9.24 16.32 -10.67
C GLY A 79 -9.03 15.69 -9.30
N THR A 80 -8.92 16.52 -8.27
CA THR A 80 -8.49 16.13 -6.92
C THR A 80 -9.31 15.00 -6.32
N ARG A 81 -10.65 15.12 -6.34
CA ARG A 81 -11.53 14.12 -5.72
C ARG A 81 -11.48 12.77 -6.46
N ARG A 82 -11.63 12.78 -7.79
CA ARG A 82 -11.66 11.55 -8.58
C ARG A 82 -10.28 10.91 -8.63
N GLY A 83 -9.24 11.70 -8.81
CA GLY A 83 -7.86 11.23 -8.85
C GLY A 83 -7.46 10.56 -7.54
N TYR A 84 -7.83 11.14 -6.39
CA TYR A 84 -7.52 10.53 -5.09
C TYR A 84 -8.31 9.23 -4.85
N LEU A 85 -9.61 9.22 -5.17
CA LEU A 85 -10.42 8.00 -5.09
C LEU A 85 -9.89 6.89 -6.00
N TRP A 86 -9.43 7.25 -7.20
CA TRP A 86 -8.82 6.31 -8.13
C TRP A 86 -7.51 5.73 -7.58
N ALA A 87 -6.65 6.57 -7.04
CA ALA A 87 -5.40 6.15 -6.41
C ALA A 87 -5.65 5.18 -5.25
N ILE A 88 -6.59 5.51 -4.33
CA ILE A 88 -6.98 4.63 -3.23
C ILE A 88 -7.59 3.32 -3.75
N GLY A 89 -8.46 3.37 -4.76
CA GLY A 89 -9.09 2.18 -5.35
C GLY A 89 -8.07 1.22 -5.95
N VAL A 90 -7.11 1.72 -6.74
CA VAL A 90 -6.03 0.90 -7.31
C VAL A 90 -5.12 0.35 -6.23
N TRP A 91 -4.75 1.15 -5.24
CA TRP A 91 -3.96 0.71 -4.10
C TRP A 91 -4.68 -0.39 -3.30
N SER A 92 -5.97 -0.18 -2.96
CA SER A 92 -6.77 -1.20 -2.26
C SER A 92 -6.90 -2.49 -3.07
N ALA A 93 -7.07 -2.40 -4.39
CA ALA A 93 -7.06 -3.57 -5.27
C ALA A 93 -5.71 -4.30 -5.20
N GLY A 94 -4.59 -3.58 -5.23
CA GLY A 94 -3.26 -4.15 -5.05
C GLY A 94 -3.10 -4.88 -3.71
N ALA A 95 -3.59 -4.30 -2.62
CA ALA A 95 -3.59 -4.94 -1.30
C ALA A 95 -4.44 -6.23 -1.28
N CYS A 96 -5.63 -6.20 -1.86
CA CYS A 96 -6.49 -7.39 -1.99
C CYS A 96 -5.84 -8.48 -2.85
N LEU A 97 -5.15 -8.11 -3.93
CA LEU A 97 -4.41 -9.07 -4.76
C LEU A 97 -3.34 -9.82 -3.97
N HIS A 98 -2.64 -9.15 -3.02
CA HIS A 98 -1.68 -9.84 -2.15
C HIS A 98 -2.33 -10.93 -1.30
N ALA A 99 -3.54 -10.69 -0.80
CA ALA A 99 -4.28 -11.70 -0.03
C ALA A 99 -4.71 -12.91 -0.88
N LEU A 100 -4.81 -12.74 -2.20
CA LEU A 100 -5.18 -13.80 -3.13
C LEU A 100 -3.99 -14.57 -3.70
N CYS A 101 -2.74 -14.11 -3.47
CA CYS A 101 -1.56 -14.75 -4.07
C CYS A 101 -1.38 -16.21 -3.63
N GLY A 102 -1.66 -16.54 -2.37
CA GLY A 102 -1.59 -17.92 -1.87
C GLY A 102 -2.57 -18.80 -2.63
N TRP A 103 -3.84 -18.47 -2.58
CA TRP A 103 -4.88 -19.20 -3.29
C TRP A 103 -4.62 -19.33 -4.80
N ALA A 104 -4.16 -18.25 -5.44
CA ALA A 104 -3.83 -18.28 -6.86
C ALA A 104 -2.66 -19.22 -7.17
N THR A 105 -1.67 -19.31 -6.28
CA THR A 105 -0.54 -20.24 -6.41
C THR A 105 -1.01 -21.69 -6.26
N GLU A 106 -1.85 -21.97 -5.25
CA GLU A 106 -2.46 -23.32 -5.06
C GLU A 106 -3.19 -23.78 -6.32
N GLN A 107 -4.08 -22.93 -6.84
CA GLN A 107 -4.85 -23.26 -8.04
C GLN A 107 -3.99 -23.46 -9.28
N TRP A 108 -2.93 -22.66 -9.44
CA TRP A 108 -2.04 -22.76 -10.59
C TRP A 108 -1.18 -24.01 -10.57
N VAL A 109 -0.67 -24.39 -9.41
CA VAL A 109 0.18 -25.57 -9.22
C VAL A 109 -0.65 -26.86 -9.14
N GLY A 110 -1.95 -26.74 -8.85
CA GLY A 110 -2.87 -27.88 -8.68
C GLY A 110 -2.77 -28.52 -7.31
N LEU A 111 -2.61 -27.69 -6.27
CA LEU A 111 -2.60 -28.11 -4.86
C LEU A 111 -3.98 -27.87 -4.24
N ASP A 112 -4.36 -28.72 -3.29
CA ASP A 112 -5.71 -28.69 -2.70
C ASP A 112 -5.81 -27.75 -1.50
N ASP A 113 -4.69 -27.50 -0.80
CA ASP A 113 -4.67 -26.63 0.39
C ASP A 113 -3.30 -26.00 0.66
N ALA A 114 -3.28 -25.01 1.58
CA ALA A 114 -2.08 -24.30 2.00
C ALA A 114 -1.03 -25.20 2.69
N ALA A 115 -1.44 -26.34 3.30
CA ALA A 115 -0.51 -27.26 3.92
C ALA A 115 0.38 -27.95 2.87
N GLN A 116 -0.14 -28.16 1.67
CA GLN A 116 0.61 -28.71 0.54
C GLN A 116 1.63 -27.72 -0.03
N LEU A 117 1.35 -26.40 0.04
CA LEU A 117 2.35 -25.37 -0.30
C LEU A 117 3.57 -25.47 0.61
N VAL A 118 3.34 -25.50 1.92
CA VAL A 118 4.40 -25.61 2.93
C VAL A 118 5.15 -26.95 2.83
N GLY A 119 4.43 -28.04 2.55
CA GLY A 119 4.99 -29.39 2.43
C GLY A 119 5.62 -29.70 1.07
N ALA A 120 5.57 -28.80 0.10
CA ALA A 120 6.13 -29.02 -1.23
C ALA A 120 7.65 -29.28 -1.18
N ALA A 121 8.14 -30.18 -2.02
CA ALA A 121 9.56 -30.53 -2.09
C ALA A 121 10.01 -30.71 -3.54
N GLY A 122 11.32 -30.62 -3.77
CA GLY A 122 11.91 -30.83 -5.09
C GLY A 122 11.36 -29.88 -6.16
N ASP A 123 10.98 -30.41 -7.30
CA ASP A 123 10.48 -29.63 -8.45
C ASP A 123 9.16 -28.92 -8.15
N VAL A 124 8.32 -29.48 -7.28
CA VAL A 124 7.06 -28.83 -6.88
C VAL A 124 7.35 -27.58 -6.06
N ALA A 125 8.27 -27.63 -5.10
CA ALA A 125 8.68 -26.46 -4.33
C ALA A 125 9.27 -25.35 -5.22
N ALA A 126 10.09 -25.71 -6.21
CA ALA A 126 10.63 -24.76 -7.18
C ALA A 126 9.52 -24.10 -8.01
N THR A 127 8.50 -24.87 -8.42
CA THR A 127 7.34 -24.36 -9.15
C THR A 127 6.50 -23.43 -8.27
N VAL A 128 6.23 -23.81 -7.03
CA VAL A 128 5.51 -22.97 -6.04
C VAL A 128 6.24 -21.64 -5.85
N SER A 129 7.55 -21.66 -5.65
CA SER A 129 8.35 -20.44 -5.49
C SER A 129 8.24 -19.55 -6.72
N MET A 130 8.49 -20.10 -7.90
CA MET A 130 8.45 -19.34 -9.15
C MET A 130 7.07 -18.71 -9.41
N VAL A 131 6.01 -19.48 -9.28
CA VAL A 131 4.63 -19.03 -9.55
C VAL A 131 4.19 -17.97 -8.54
N SER A 132 4.43 -18.20 -7.25
CA SER A 132 4.10 -17.23 -6.20
C SER A 132 4.86 -15.92 -6.37
N VAL A 133 6.14 -15.95 -6.71
CA VAL A 133 6.94 -14.74 -7.01
C VAL A 133 6.27 -13.89 -8.09
N TRP A 134 5.78 -14.50 -9.18
CA TRP A 134 5.10 -13.79 -10.25
C TRP A 134 3.77 -13.16 -9.79
N PHE A 135 2.96 -13.86 -9.00
CA PHE A 135 1.72 -13.32 -8.46
C PHE A 135 1.98 -12.16 -7.50
N PHE A 136 2.93 -12.32 -6.57
CA PHE A 136 3.30 -11.24 -5.65
C PHE A 136 3.93 -10.05 -6.37
N LEU A 137 4.72 -10.27 -7.40
CA LEU A 137 5.29 -9.21 -8.24
C LEU A 137 4.18 -8.43 -8.95
N ALA A 138 3.22 -9.11 -9.56
CA ALA A 138 2.07 -8.47 -10.21
C ALA A 138 1.24 -7.65 -9.20
N ALA A 139 0.93 -8.21 -8.03
CA ALA A 139 0.23 -7.51 -6.96
C ALA A 139 1.00 -6.27 -6.48
N ARG A 140 2.32 -6.35 -6.35
CA ARG A 140 3.20 -5.24 -5.98
C ARG A 140 3.25 -4.13 -7.02
N VAL A 141 3.22 -4.47 -8.30
CA VAL A 141 3.16 -3.48 -9.39
C VAL A 141 1.85 -2.68 -9.31
N VAL A 142 0.71 -3.36 -9.12
CA VAL A 142 -0.59 -2.68 -8.95
C VAL A 142 -0.60 -1.81 -7.69
N LEU A 143 -0.10 -2.33 -6.56
CA LEU A 143 0.01 -1.59 -5.31
C LEU A 143 0.84 -0.31 -5.48
N ALA A 144 2.03 -0.42 -6.08
CA ALA A 144 2.94 0.69 -6.32
C ALA A 144 2.30 1.78 -7.19
N ALA A 145 1.56 1.38 -8.23
CA ALA A 145 0.86 2.31 -9.12
C ALA A 145 -0.20 3.13 -8.36
N GLY A 146 -0.99 2.50 -7.48
CA GLY A 146 -1.97 3.19 -6.66
C GLY A 146 -1.35 4.06 -5.57
N GLU A 147 -0.38 3.52 -4.82
CA GLU A 147 0.30 4.22 -3.73
C GLU A 147 1.01 5.51 -4.19
N SER A 148 1.57 5.51 -5.40
CA SER A 148 2.26 6.68 -5.96
C SER A 148 1.39 7.92 -6.04
N GLY A 149 0.07 7.76 -6.15
CA GLY A 149 -0.90 8.86 -6.20
C GLY A 149 -1.18 9.53 -4.86
N ASN A 150 -0.87 8.89 -3.73
CA ASN A 150 -1.24 9.38 -2.40
C ASN A 150 -0.63 10.75 -2.09
N PHE A 151 0.67 10.92 -2.22
CA PHE A 151 1.36 12.17 -1.92
C PHE A 151 0.95 13.34 -2.83
N PRO A 152 0.99 13.22 -4.17
CA PRO A 152 0.54 14.29 -5.07
C PRO A 152 -0.91 14.70 -4.82
N ALA A 153 -1.79 13.74 -4.57
CA ALA A 153 -3.18 14.01 -4.26
C ALA A 153 -3.34 14.74 -2.91
N ALA A 154 -2.63 14.32 -1.86
CA ALA A 154 -2.68 14.96 -0.55
C ALA A 154 -2.16 16.41 -0.60
N VAL A 155 -1.06 16.66 -1.32
CA VAL A 155 -0.54 18.02 -1.54
C VAL A 155 -1.55 18.88 -2.29
N LYS A 156 -2.19 18.35 -3.33
CA LYS A 156 -3.21 19.07 -4.09
C LYS A 156 -4.43 19.39 -3.24
N VAL A 157 -4.94 18.43 -2.47
CA VAL A 157 -6.03 18.65 -1.50
C VAL A 157 -5.66 19.76 -0.51
N THR A 158 -4.46 19.73 0.03
CA THR A 158 -3.98 20.76 0.96
C THR A 158 -3.94 22.14 0.28
N ALA A 159 -3.50 22.21 -0.99
CA ALA A 159 -3.46 23.45 -1.73
C ALA A 159 -4.87 24.03 -2.02
N GLU A 160 -5.88 23.17 -2.21
CA GLU A 160 -7.26 23.58 -2.51
C GLU A 160 -8.06 24.00 -1.26
N TYR A 161 -7.89 23.25 -0.15
CA TYR A 161 -8.72 23.44 1.04
C TYR A 161 -8.10 24.35 2.11
N PHE A 162 -6.78 24.56 2.06
CA PHE A 162 -6.09 25.37 3.08
C PHE A 162 -5.59 26.71 2.53
N PRO A 163 -5.79 27.82 3.28
CA PRO A 163 -5.19 29.10 2.95
C PRO A 163 -3.65 29.00 3.01
N LYS A 164 -2.97 29.84 2.23
CA LYS A 164 -1.49 29.79 2.07
C LYS A 164 -0.73 29.70 3.41
N LYS A 165 -1.19 30.42 4.44
CA LYS A 165 -0.56 30.46 5.76
C LYS A 165 -0.62 29.12 6.53
N ASP A 166 -1.62 28.28 6.27
CA ASP A 166 -1.87 27.04 7.00
C ASP A 166 -1.40 25.79 6.23
N ARG A 167 -1.00 25.93 4.95
CA ARG A 167 -0.63 24.78 4.09
C ARG A 167 0.57 24.02 4.60
N ALA A 168 1.61 24.71 5.06
CA ALA A 168 2.82 24.06 5.58
C ALA A 168 2.50 23.20 6.80
N PHE A 169 1.64 23.72 7.70
CA PHE A 169 1.24 22.99 8.91
C PHE A 169 0.37 21.77 8.56
N ALA A 170 -0.62 21.93 7.66
CA ALA A 170 -1.44 20.81 7.19
C ALA A 170 -0.60 19.72 6.50
N THR A 171 0.40 20.13 5.69
CA THR A 171 1.35 19.21 5.05
C THR A 171 2.19 18.46 6.09
N ALA A 172 2.65 19.13 7.13
CA ALA A 172 3.40 18.49 8.21
C ALA A 172 2.56 17.44 8.95
N ILE A 173 1.27 17.71 9.19
CA ILE A 173 0.36 16.77 9.85
C ILE A 173 0.19 15.50 9.01
N PHE A 174 -0.16 15.60 7.73
CA PHE A 174 -0.36 14.37 6.96
C PHE A 174 0.95 13.61 6.71
N ASN A 175 2.08 14.30 6.58
CA ASN A 175 3.40 13.66 6.51
C ASN A 175 3.78 12.92 7.80
N ALA A 176 3.36 13.44 8.97
CA ALA A 176 3.56 12.72 10.24
C ALA A 176 2.86 11.35 10.23
N GLY A 177 1.78 11.18 9.46
CA GLY A 177 1.14 9.89 9.24
C GLY A 177 2.09 8.83 8.69
N ALA A 178 3.00 9.20 7.80
CA ALA A 178 4.02 8.29 7.27
C ALA A 178 4.95 7.76 8.38
N THR A 179 5.42 8.65 9.24
CA THR A 179 6.28 8.29 10.37
C THR A 179 5.56 7.41 11.36
N ILE A 180 4.30 7.74 11.69
CA ILE A 180 3.49 6.93 12.60
C ILE A 180 3.19 5.56 12.00
N GLY A 181 2.84 5.48 10.71
CA GLY A 181 2.66 4.21 10.01
C GLY A 181 3.91 3.33 10.08
N ALA A 182 5.09 3.92 9.82
CA ALA A 182 6.37 3.21 9.89
C ALA A 182 6.73 2.72 11.30
N LEU A 183 6.38 3.48 12.35
CA LEU A 183 6.63 3.10 13.74
C LEU A 183 5.65 2.05 14.27
N VAL A 184 4.39 2.11 13.84
CA VAL A 184 3.33 1.19 14.29
C VAL A 184 3.39 -0.14 13.55
N ALA A 185 3.84 -0.16 12.28
CA ALA A 185 3.92 -1.36 11.46
C ALA A 185 4.65 -2.54 12.13
N PRO A 186 5.87 -2.38 12.68
CA PRO A 186 6.59 -3.49 13.31
C PRO A 186 5.90 -4.06 14.56
N LEU A 187 5.03 -3.29 15.20
CA LEU A 187 4.28 -3.73 16.37
C LEU A 187 2.99 -4.47 16.00
N CYS A 188 2.26 -3.94 15.02
CA CYS A 188 0.95 -4.45 14.65
C CYS A 188 1.02 -5.61 13.66
N ILE A 189 1.85 -5.51 12.61
CA ILE A 189 1.82 -6.46 11.50
C ILE A 189 2.27 -7.87 11.91
N PRO A 190 3.42 -8.07 12.59
CA PRO A 190 3.82 -9.41 13.02
C PRO A 190 2.86 -10.01 14.04
N THR A 191 2.26 -9.17 14.90
CA THR A 191 1.28 -9.61 15.88
C THR A 191 0.01 -10.12 15.19
N LEU A 192 -0.53 -9.35 14.24
CA LEU A 192 -1.68 -9.77 13.44
C LEU A 192 -1.39 -11.02 12.63
N ALA A 193 -0.22 -11.10 11.98
CA ALA A 193 0.18 -12.27 11.21
C ALA A 193 0.25 -13.56 12.04
N ARG A 194 0.60 -13.45 13.33
CA ARG A 194 0.59 -14.62 14.24
C ARG A 194 -0.80 -15.06 14.67
N TYR A 195 -1.76 -14.11 14.78
CA TYR A 195 -3.13 -14.41 15.22
C TYR A 195 -4.01 -14.96 14.11
N PHE A 196 -3.75 -14.59 12.86
CA PHE A 196 -4.58 -14.94 11.69
C PHE A 196 -3.92 -15.99 10.78
N LYS A 197 -2.94 -16.71 11.31
CA LYS A 197 -2.26 -17.80 10.60
C LYS A 197 -3.08 -19.10 10.63
#